data_03b0921ce5e174a30bf3887f475ac306
#
_entry.id   03b0921ce5e174a30bf3887f475ac306
#
_cell.length_a   1.000
_cell.length_b   1.000
_cell.length_c   1.000
_cell.angle_alpha   90.00
_cell.angle_beta   90.00
_cell.angle_gamma   90.00
#
_symmetry.space_group_name_H-M   'P 1'
#
loop_
_entity.id
_entity.type
_entity.pdbx_description
1 polymer ?
#
loop_
_entity_poly.entity_id
_entity_poly.type
_entity_poly.pdbx_seq_one_letter_code
_entity_poly.pdbx_strand_id
1 'polypeptide(L)'
;EISECLVGSEMCIRDRISIIVHQILDIVEKYYDNMEFQEDNLYYQRFLTHLKYFAQRFLHKELHYDENQELFKIIKEQYREAYGCVKMIYLMMEEEYKYAMTEDEMLYLTIHIQKITEDHKRLKNL
;
A
#
# COMPACT_ATOMS: atom_id res chain seq x y z
N GLU A 1 -1.35 -18.34 13.19
CA GLU A 1 -0.45 -18.73 14.27
C GLU A 1 -0.99 -18.28 15.62
N ILE A 2 -1.02 -19.20 16.56
CA ILE A 2 -1.57 -18.90 17.88
C ILE A 2 -0.80 -17.79 18.58
N SER A 3 0.52 -17.80 18.42
CA SER A 3 1.37 -16.81 19.07
C SER A 3 1.09 -15.38 18.62
N GLU A 4 0.52 -15.21 17.45
CA GLU A 4 0.18 -13.89 16.94
C GLU A 4 -0.99 -13.26 17.64
N CYS A 5 -1.83 -14.09 18.23
CA CYS A 5 -3.05 -13.64 18.88
C CYS A 5 -3.10 -14.05 20.35
N LEU A 6 -1.96 -13.95 21.01
CA LEU A 6 -1.90 -14.29 22.43
C LEU A 6 -2.80 -13.39 23.25
N VAL A 7 -3.38 -13.99 24.25
CA VAL A 7 -4.25 -13.28 25.18
C VAL A 7 -3.42 -12.27 25.98
N GLY A 8 -3.99 -11.11 26.14
CA GLY A 8 -3.34 -10.05 26.87
C GLY A 8 -3.86 -8.70 26.40
N SER A 9 -3.19 -7.66 26.84
CA SER A 9 -3.57 -6.30 26.43
C SER A 9 -3.03 -5.90 25.07
N GLU A 10 -2.15 -6.72 24.50
CA GLU A 10 -1.54 -6.38 23.23
C GLU A 10 -2.40 -6.82 22.06
N MET A 11 -2.46 -5.96 21.04
CA MET A 11 -3.19 -6.26 19.83
C MET A 11 -2.50 -7.36 19.04
N CYS A 12 -3.30 -8.26 18.52
CA CYS A 12 -2.82 -9.33 17.65
C CYS A 12 -2.15 -8.75 16.40
N ILE A 13 -1.06 -9.38 15.95
CA ILE A 13 -0.34 -8.93 14.76
C ILE A 13 -1.27 -8.92 13.54
N ARG A 14 -2.13 -9.92 13.43
CA ARG A 14 -3.08 -9.99 12.33
C ARG A 14 -4.01 -8.78 12.31
N ASP A 15 -4.47 -8.36 13.49
CA ASP A 15 -5.33 -7.18 13.59
C ASP A 15 -4.58 -5.91 13.24
N ARG A 16 -3.30 -5.84 13.62
CA ARG A 16 -2.48 -4.69 13.27
C ARG A 16 -2.22 -4.60 11.79
N ILE A 17 -1.99 -5.73 11.13
CA ILE A 17 -1.85 -5.78 9.67
C ILE A 17 -3.13 -5.27 9.02
N SER A 18 -4.27 -5.72 9.50
CA SER A 18 -5.56 -5.30 8.97
C SER A 18 -5.75 -3.79 9.10
N ILE A 19 -5.39 -3.23 10.25
CA ILE A 19 -5.51 -1.78 10.46
C ILE A 19 -4.66 -1.00 9.47
N ILE A 20 -3.41 -1.41 9.29
CA ILE A 20 -2.50 -0.73 8.36
C ILE A 20 -3.03 -0.81 6.95
N VAL A 21 -3.49 -1.99 6.52
CA VAL A 21 -4.03 -2.18 5.18
C VAL A 21 -5.25 -1.28 4.97
N HIS A 22 -6.14 -1.22 5.95
CA HIS A 22 -7.34 -0.38 5.83
C HIS A 22 -7.00 1.10 5.79
N GLN A 23 -5.99 1.52 6.55
CA GLN A 23 -5.54 2.92 6.51
C GLN A 23 -5.01 3.29 5.13
N ILE A 24 -4.23 2.38 4.52
CA ILE A 24 -3.69 2.63 3.19
C ILE A 24 -4.81 2.65 2.15
N LEU A 25 -5.73 1.69 2.21
CA LEU A 25 -6.85 1.65 1.28
C LEU A 25 -7.72 2.90 1.39
N ASP A 26 -7.94 3.37 2.60
CA ASP A 26 -8.73 4.57 2.83
C ASP A 26 -8.09 5.79 2.16
N ILE A 27 -6.77 5.91 2.25
CA ILE A 27 -6.05 6.99 1.59
C ILE A 27 -6.21 6.91 0.08
N VAL A 28 -6.06 5.70 -0.49
CA VAL A 28 -6.19 5.51 -1.94
C VAL A 28 -7.60 5.86 -2.41
N GLU A 29 -8.61 5.37 -1.71
CA GLU A 29 -9.99 5.64 -2.09
C GLU A 29 -10.29 7.14 -2.07
N LYS A 30 -9.87 7.82 -1.01
CA LYS A 30 -10.12 9.26 -0.89
C LYS A 30 -9.32 10.08 -1.88
N TYR A 31 -8.09 9.65 -2.16
CA TYR A 31 -7.25 10.37 -3.13
C TYR A 31 -7.87 10.35 -4.52
N TYR A 32 -8.58 9.27 -4.87
CA TYR A 32 -9.22 9.11 -6.17
C TYR A 32 -10.72 9.32 -6.10
N ASP A 33 -11.17 10.29 -5.30
CA ASP A 33 -12.58 10.72 -5.22
C ASP A 33 -13.53 9.57 -4.83
N ASN A 34 -13.16 8.85 -3.77
CA ASN A 34 -13.98 7.75 -3.24
C ASN A 34 -14.19 6.64 -4.26
N MET A 35 -13.12 6.30 -4.97
CA MET A 35 -13.14 5.18 -5.90
C MET A 35 -13.46 3.88 -5.18
N GLU A 36 -14.41 3.13 -5.71
CA GLU A 36 -14.77 1.83 -5.16
C GLU A 36 -14.02 0.72 -5.88
N PHE A 37 -13.43 -0.18 -5.08
CA PHE A 37 -12.71 -1.31 -5.63
C PHE A 37 -13.63 -2.53 -5.67
N GLN A 38 -13.55 -3.28 -6.77
CA GLN A 38 -14.27 -4.54 -6.93
C GLN A 38 -13.48 -5.66 -6.27
N GLU A 39 -14.09 -6.38 -5.34
CA GLU A 39 -13.39 -7.44 -4.60
C GLU A 39 -12.89 -8.56 -5.50
N ASP A 40 -13.59 -8.81 -6.60
CA ASP A 40 -13.20 -9.86 -7.54
C ASP A 40 -12.21 -9.40 -8.61
N ASN A 41 -11.80 -8.14 -8.56
CA ASN A 41 -10.83 -7.60 -9.51
C ASN A 41 -9.43 -8.13 -9.19
N LEU A 42 -8.76 -8.68 -10.19
CA LEU A 42 -7.45 -9.28 -10.01
C LEU A 42 -6.40 -8.28 -9.56
N TYR A 43 -6.41 -7.08 -10.13
CA TYR A 43 -5.44 -6.05 -9.75
C TYR A 43 -5.64 -5.59 -8.32
N TYR A 44 -6.90 -5.50 -7.90
CA TYR A 44 -7.20 -5.15 -6.52
C TYR A 44 -6.72 -6.24 -5.56
N GLN A 45 -6.93 -7.51 -5.91
CA GLN A 45 -6.50 -8.62 -5.07
C GLN A 45 -4.98 -8.66 -4.95
N ARG A 46 -4.28 -8.38 -6.03
CA ARG A 46 -2.81 -8.30 -6.01
C ARG A 46 -2.33 -7.16 -5.14
N PHE A 47 -3.01 -6.03 -5.23
CA PHE A 47 -2.68 -4.87 -4.39
C PHE A 47 -2.88 -5.19 -2.91
N LEU A 48 -4.00 -5.82 -2.57
CA LEU A 48 -4.26 -6.25 -1.20
C LEU A 48 -3.18 -7.18 -0.68
N THR A 49 -2.80 -8.15 -1.48
CA THR A 49 -1.76 -9.09 -1.11
C THR A 49 -0.44 -8.37 -0.86
N HIS A 50 -0.11 -7.43 -1.74
CA HIS A 50 1.11 -6.64 -1.59
C HIS A 50 1.08 -5.81 -0.31
N LEU A 51 -0.06 -5.20 0.00
CA LEU A 51 -0.21 -4.40 1.21
C LEU A 51 -0.06 -5.25 2.47
N LYS A 52 -0.61 -6.46 2.45
CA LYS A 52 -0.47 -7.38 3.58
C LYS A 52 0.98 -7.75 3.81
N TYR A 53 1.72 -8.04 2.74
CA TYR A 53 3.15 -8.35 2.87
C TYR A 53 3.95 -7.14 3.32
N PHE A 54 3.62 -5.96 2.83
CA PHE A 54 4.27 -4.73 3.29
C PHE A 54 4.06 -4.54 4.79
N ALA A 55 2.82 -4.65 5.25
CA ALA A 55 2.50 -4.47 6.66
C ALA A 55 3.19 -5.52 7.52
N GLN A 56 3.25 -6.76 7.02
CA GLN A 56 3.91 -7.84 7.73
C GLN A 56 5.41 -7.57 7.87
N ARG A 57 6.06 -7.16 6.80
CA ARG A 57 7.49 -6.83 6.84
C ARG A 57 7.75 -5.65 7.78
N PHE A 58 6.90 -4.64 7.70
CA PHE A 58 7.04 -3.48 8.57
C PHE A 58 6.93 -3.87 10.06
N LEU A 59 5.94 -4.68 10.40
CA LEU A 59 5.73 -5.08 11.80
C LEU A 59 6.83 -5.99 12.31
N HIS A 60 7.45 -6.77 11.44
CA HIS A 60 8.58 -7.63 11.80
C HIS A 60 9.92 -6.92 11.64
N LYS A 61 9.90 -5.65 11.24
CA LYS A 61 11.09 -4.83 11.03
C LYS A 61 12.04 -5.43 9.99
N GLU A 62 11.48 -6.11 9.02
CA GLU A 62 12.25 -6.64 7.89
C GLU A 62 12.29 -5.58 6.80
N LEU A 63 13.44 -4.92 6.68
CA LEU A 63 13.61 -3.89 5.66
C LEU A 63 14.13 -4.51 4.38
N HIS A 64 13.50 -4.14 3.29
CA HIS A 64 13.90 -4.62 1.98
C HIS A 64 14.54 -3.47 1.21
N TYR A 65 15.83 -3.58 0.94
CA TYR A 65 16.56 -2.58 0.19
C TYR A 65 16.99 -3.15 -1.13
N ASP A 66 16.29 -2.79 -2.16
CA ASP A 66 16.69 -3.12 -3.52
C ASP A 66 16.80 -1.80 -4.25
N GLU A 67 18.02 -1.29 -4.36
CA GLU A 67 18.25 0.04 -4.88
C GLU A 67 18.08 0.08 -6.40
N ASN A 68 16.89 0.42 -6.84
CA ASN A 68 16.65 0.65 -8.25
C ASN A 68 16.21 2.10 -8.45
N GLN A 69 17.12 3.01 -8.17
CA GLN A 69 16.84 4.44 -8.19
C GLN A 69 16.43 4.96 -9.57
N GLU A 70 17.02 4.40 -10.62
CA GLU A 70 16.69 4.82 -11.96
C GLU A 70 15.25 4.45 -12.32
N LEU A 71 14.84 3.23 -12.00
CA LEU A 71 13.46 2.80 -12.24
C LEU A 71 12.48 3.65 -11.44
N PHE A 72 12.80 3.90 -10.18
CA PHE A 72 11.93 4.70 -9.33
C PHE A 72 11.76 6.11 -9.90
N LYS A 73 12.83 6.70 -10.38
CA LYS A 73 12.78 8.04 -10.97
C LYS A 73 11.87 8.06 -12.20
N ILE A 74 11.98 7.07 -13.05
CA ILE A 74 11.16 6.96 -14.26
C ILE A 74 9.69 6.79 -13.87
N ILE A 75 9.41 5.92 -12.93
CA ILE A 75 8.04 5.63 -12.50
C ILE A 75 7.40 6.86 -11.85
N LYS A 76 8.15 7.59 -11.02
CA LYS A 76 7.63 8.82 -10.40
C LYS A 76 7.18 9.83 -11.45
N GLU A 77 7.97 9.99 -12.50
CA GLU A 77 7.66 10.96 -13.53
C GLU A 77 6.51 10.49 -14.42
N GLN A 78 6.47 9.21 -14.71
CA GLN A 78 5.47 8.63 -15.59
C GLN A 78 4.11 8.50 -14.91
N TYR A 79 4.10 8.14 -13.64
CA TYR A 79 2.87 7.90 -12.87
C TYR A 79 2.73 8.92 -11.75
N ARG A 80 2.69 10.19 -12.11
CA ARG A 80 2.68 11.29 -11.13
C ARG A 80 1.51 11.25 -10.17
N GLU A 81 0.33 10.94 -10.68
CA GLU A 81 -0.86 10.90 -9.83
C GLU A 81 -0.76 9.77 -8.80
N ALA A 82 -0.39 8.58 -9.27
CA ALA A 82 -0.22 7.44 -8.36
C ALA A 82 0.88 7.70 -7.34
N TYR A 83 1.97 8.30 -7.78
CA TYR A 83 3.06 8.66 -6.86
C TYR A 83 2.60 9.69 -5.83
N GLY A 84 1.77 10.65 -6.25
CA GLY A 84 1.19 11.61 -5.30
C GLY A 84 0.39 10.92 -4.20
N CYS A 85 -0.38 9.90 -4.58
CA CYS A 85 -1.12 9.09 -3.62
C CYS A 85 -0.16 8.37 -2.66
N VAL A 86 0.91 7.78 -3.21
CA VAL A 86 1.91 7.06 -2.39
C VAL A 86 2.60 8.01 -1.41
N LYS A 87 2.81 9.26 -1.79
CA LYS A 87 3.38 10.24 -0.86
C LYS A 87 2.45 10.47 0.33
N MET A 88 1.14 10.44 0.12
CA MET A 88 0.20 10.56 1.23
C MET A 88 0.29 9.35 2.15
N ILE A 89 0.47 8.17 1.56
CA ILE A 89 0.69 6.95 2.35
C ILE A 89 1.99 7.06 3.15
N TYR A 90 3.05 7.56 2.51
CA TYR A 90 4.32 7.78 3.19
C TYR A 90 4.16 8.68 4.41
N LEU A 91 3.43 9.79 4.25
CA LEU A 91 3.22 10.72 5.35
C LEU A 91 2.45 10.08 6.49
N MET A 92 1.45 9.27 6.17
CA MET A 92 0.68 8.56 7.18
C MET A 92 1.56 7.57 7.95
N MET A 93 2.39 6.80 7.25
CA MET A 93 3.28 5.84 7.90
C MET A 93 4.30 6.54 8.78
N GLU A 94 4.80 7.68 8.33
CA GLU A 94 5.76 8.45 9.12
C GLU A 94 5.10 9.03 10.37
N GLU A 95 3.92 9.59 10.21
CA GLU A 95 3.22 10.25 11.32
C GLU A 95 2.68 9.24 12.34
N GLU A 96 2.02 8.18 11.85
CA GLU A 96 1.35 7.22 12.73
C GLU A 96 2.31 6.18 13.30
N TYR A 97 3.29 5.77 12.53
CA TYR A 97 4.14 4.64 12.90
C TYR A 97 5.62 5.01 13.00
N LYS A 98 5.97 6.27 12.76
CA LYS A 98 7.35 6.73 12.78
C LYS A 98 8.23 5.92 11.84
N TYR A 99 7.67 5.53 10.70
CA TYR A 99 8.33 4.69 9.73
C TYR A 99 8.51 5.44 8.40
N ALA A 100 9.76 5.56 7.96
CA ALA A 100 10.07 6.16 6.67
C ALA A 100 10.13 5.03 5.63
N MET A 101 9.16 5.01 4.73
CA MET A 101 9.11 3.99 3.69
C MET A 101 10.33 4.06 2.80
N THR A 102 10.81 2.90 2.35
CA THR A 102 11.92 2.86 1.41
C THR A 102 11.45 3.24 0.00
N GLU A 103 12.40 3.64 -0.84
CA GLU A 103 12.08 3.94 -2.24
C GLU A 103 11.50 2.73 -2.96
N ASP A 104 12.00 1.55 -2.62
CA ASP A 104 11.51 0.31 -3.20
C ASP A 104 10.04 0.07 -2.87
N GLU A 105 9.67 0.30 -1.61
CA GLU A 105 8.27 0.19 -1.19
C GLU A 105 7.38 1.19 -1.90
N MET A 106 7.86 2.43 -2.03
CA MET A 106 7.10 3.46 -2.73
C MET A 106 6.95 3.13 -4.21
N LEU A 107 7.99 2.58 -4.81
CA LEU A 107 7.96 2.17 -6.21
C LEU A 107 6.87 1.11 -6.45
N TYR A 108 6.86 0.07 -5.66
CA TYR A 108 5.88 -1.00 -5.83
C TYR A 108 4.46 -0.52 -5.60
N LEU A 109 4.25 0.31 -4.58
CA LEU A 109 2.92 0.85 -4.34
C LEU A 109 2.46 1.73 -5.50
N THR A 110 3.37 2.54 -6.04
CA THR A 110 3.03 3.40 -7.18
C THR A 110 2.57 2.59 -8.38
N ILE A 111 3.30 1.52 -8.69
CA ILE A 111 2.95 0.65 -9.81
C ILE A 111 1.59 -0.01 -9.60
N HIS A 112 1.35 -0.54 -8.40
CA HIS A 112 0.07 -1.20 -8.11
C HIS A 112 -1.10 -0.24 -8.15
N ILE A 113 -0.94 0.94 -7.58
CA ILE A 113 -2.00 1.95 -7.58
C ILE A 113 -2.29 2.39 -9.02
N GLN A 114 -1.25 2.58 -9.83
CA GLN A 114 -1.44 2.94 -11.23
C GLN A 114 -2.26 1.89 -11.97
N LYS A 115 -1.95 0.61 -11.76
CA LYS A 115 -2.67 -0.46 -12.45
C LYS A 115 -4.12 -0.54 -12.03
N ILE A 116 -4.41 -0.37 -10.75
CA ILE A 116 -5.79 -0.40 -10.27
C ILE A 116 -6.58 0.75 -10.86
N THR A 117 -6.01 1.94 -10.87
CA THR A 117 -6.72 3.12 -11.35
C THR A 117 -6.91 3.09 -12.86
N GLU A 118 -5.94 2.57 -13.61
CA GLU A 118 -6.11 2.39 -15.05
C GLU A 118 -7.24 1.41 -15.35
N ASP A 119 -7.27 0.30 -14.64
CA ASP A 119 -8.30 -0.71 -14.82
C ASP A 119 -9.67 -0.14 -14.45
N HIS A 120 -9.76 0.60 -13.37
CA HIS A 120 -10.99 1.22 -12.93
C HIS A 120 -11.52 2.20 -13.99
N LYS A 121 -10.65 3.04 -14.53
CA LYS A 121 -11.02 4.00 -15.57
C LYS A 121 -11.47 3.29 -16.83
N ARG A 122 -10.80 2.22 -17.21
CA ARG A 122 -11.15 1.45 -18.41
C ARG A 122 -12.54 0.84 -18.26
N LEU A 123 -12.83 0.25 -17.10
CA LEU A 123 -14.15 -0.36 -16.86
C LEU A 123 -15.25 0.69 -16.82
N LYS A 124 -14.94 1.87 -16.31
CA LYS A 124 -15.94 2.94 -16.22
C LYS A 124 -16.33 3.50 -17.58
N ASN A 125 -15.46 3.38 -18.57
CA ASN A 125 -15.69 3.91 -19.90
C ASN A 125 -16.30 2.89 -20.87
N LEU A 126 -16.65 1.71 -20.38
CA LEU A 126 -17.32 0.70 -21.22
C LEU A 126 -18.81 0.99 -21.41
#